data_48744b7a271be934e7f60d674ee2f8cd
#
_entry.id   48744b7a271be934e7f60d674ee2f8cd
#
_cell.length_a   1.000
_cell.length_b   1.000
_cell.length_c   1.000
_cell.angle_alpha   90.00
_cell.angle_beta   90.00
_cell.angle_gamma   90.00
#
_symmetry.space_group_name_H-M   'P 1'
#
loop_
_entity.id
_entity.type
_entity.pdbx_description
1 polymer ?
#
loop_
_entity_poly.entity_id
_entity_poly.type
_entity_poly.pdbx_seq_one_letter_code
_entity_poly.pdbx_strand_id
1 'polypeptide(L)'
;MIKKILILLFLLLITAYLIVAVTAFNTKPADQVCKGMELIIKDSIDHGFISQKGILRLLNGKKLSPVGKKMGDINTRLLEEELSQHPLIENVECYRTPGCKIGIEVTQRLPILRVMANNGDNYYIDNKGKIMPIPNSSAHVAVVTGYVDRDFAVKELYTLGVFLQAHPLWDAQIEQINVTQAKELELVPRVGEHIIFLGKPGNYEEKFEKLKTFYEKGLNQVGWNKYSRISLEFNNQITVSYTHLTLPTTP
;
A
#
# COMPACT_ATOMS: atom_id res chain seq x y z
N MET A 1 -20.15 -17.90 -73.87
CA MET A 1 -19.85 -19.00 -72.90
C MET A 1 -18.57 -18.75 -72.16
N ILE A 2 -17.43 -18.40 -72.79
CA ILE A 2 -16.12 -18.20 -72.17
C ILE A 2 -16.11 -17.20 -70.99
N LYS A 3 -16.82 -16.04 -71.12
CA LYS A 3 -16.93 -15.04 -70.02
C LYS A 3 -17.59 -15.61 -68.76
N LYS A 4 -18.61 -16.46 -68.88
CA LYS A 4 -19.28 -17.09 -67.74
C LYS A 4 -18.38 -18.09 -67.04
N ILE A 5 -17.57 -18.86 -67.79
CA ILE A 5 -16.60 -19.80 -67.25
C ILE A 5 -15.49 -19.07 -66.51
N LEU A 6 -14.97 -17.96 -67.03
CA LEU A 6 -13.96 -17.11 -66.38
C LEU A 6 -14.44 -16.53 -65.07
N ILE A 7 -15.69 -16.05 -65.01
CA ILE A 7 -16.29 -15.53 -63.78
C ILE A 7 -16.44 -16.64 -62.74
N LEU A 8 -16.85 -17.84 -63.14
CA LEU A 8 -17.00 -18.98 -62.22
C LEU A 8 -15.66 -19.43 -61.67
N LEU A 9 -14.61 -19.46 -62.48
CA LEU A 9 -13.27 -19.79 -62.05
C LEU A 9 -12.67 -18.76 -61.10
N PHE A 10 -12.93 -17.45 -61.32
CA PHE A 10 -12.52 -16.38 -60.45
C PHE A 10 -13.23 -16.45 -59.07
N LEU A 11 -14.53 -16.77 -59.08
CA LEU A 11 -15.31 -16.93 -57.86
C LEU A 11 -14.83 -18.14 -57.04
N LEU A 12 -14.44 -19.24 -57.70
CA LEU A 12 -13.87 -20.42 -57.05
C LEU A 12 -12.48 -20.13 -56.48
N LEU A 13 -11.67 -19.31 -57.13
CA LEU A 13 -10.39 -18.85 -56.59
C LEU A 13 -10.54 -17.95 -55.35
N ILE A 14 -11.52 -17.05 -55.32
CA ILE A 14 -11.82 -16.22 -54.19
C ILE A 14 -12.31 -17.07 -53.01
N THR A 15 -13.21 -18.02 -53.24
CA THR A 15 -13.70 -18.90 -52.15
C THR A 15 -12.58 -19.79 -51.60
N ALA A 16 -11.71 -20.34 -52.43
CA ALA A 16 -10.55 -21.10 -52.01
C ALA A 16 -9.59 -20.22 -51.18
N TYR A 17 -9.30 -19.00 -51.61
CA TYR A 17 -8.52 -18.02 -50.87
C TYR A 17 -9.14 -17.69 -49.51
N LEU A 18 -10.44 -17.44 -49.45
CA LEU A 18 -11.15 -17.18 -48.20
C LEU A 18 -11.09 -18.35 -47.22
N ILE A 19 -11.24 -19.59 -47.72
CA ILE A 19 -11.15 -20.80 -46.91
C ILE A 19 -9.73 -20.92 -46.32
N VAL A 20 -8.68 -20.73 -47.18
CA VAL A 20 -7.28 -20.78 -46.73
C VAL A 20 -7.00 -19.64 -45.74
N ALA A 21 -7.47 -18.42 -45.96
CA ALA A 21 -7.31 -17.30 -45.09
C ALA A 21 -7.97 -17.57 -43.72
N VAL A 22 -9.21 -18.01 -43.67
CA VAL A 22 -9.93 -18.36 -42.44
C VAL A 22 -9.24 -19.49 -41.67
N THR A 23 -8.76 -20.53 -42.35
CA THR A 23 -8.09 -21.65 -41.70
C THR A 23 -6.69 -21.29 -41.23
N ALA A 24 -5.91 -20.49 -41.99
CA ALA A 24 -4.59 -20.04 -41.62
C ALA A 24 -4.58 -19.07 -40.44
N PHE A 25 -5.60 -18.20 -40.35
CA PHE A 25 -5.75 -17.28 -39.22
C PHE A 25 -6.50 -17.87 -38.01
N ASN A 26 -7.06 -19.07 -38.13
CA ASN A 26 -7.80 -19.74 -37.05
C ASN A 26 -6.94 -20.69 -36.22
N THR A 27 -5.65 -20.37 -36.02
CA THR A 27 -4.84 -21.04 -34.99
C THR A 27 -5.45 -20.70 -33.64
N LYS A 28 -6.10 -21.70 -33.01
CA LYS A 28 -6.72 -21.51 -31.68
C LYS A 28 -5.64 -21.06 -30.71
N PRO A 29 -5.78 -19.88 -30.07
CA PRO A 29 -4.78 -19.40 -29.11
C PRO A 29 -4.51 -20.40 -27.97
N ALA A 30 -5.47 -21.30 -27.70
CA ALA A 30 -5.38 -22.30 -26.66
C ALA A 30 -4.27 -23.35 -26.88
N ASP A 31 -3.95 -23.68 -28.15
CA ASP A 31 -2.92 -24.69 -28.48
C ASP A 31 -1.49 -24.11 -28.51
N GLN A 32 -1.35 -22.79 -28.45
CA GLN A 32 -0.03 -22.16 -28.44
C GLN A 32 0.65 -22.28 -27.09
N VAL A 33 1.96 -22.39 -27.08
CA VAL A 33 2.77 -22.51 -25.87
C VAL A 33 3.02 -21.12 -25.29
N CYS A 34 2.89 -20.98 -23.97
CA CYS A 34 3.20 -19.75 -23.25
C CYS A 34 4.70 -19.41 -23.39
N LYS A 35 4.99 -18.28 -24.03
CA LYS A 35 6.35 -17.81 -24.33
C LYS A 35 7.01 -17.08 -23.17
N GLY A 36 6.23 -16.61 -22.19
CA GLY A 36 6.76 -15.83 -21.08
C GLY A 36 5.68 -15.23 -20.18
N MET A 37 6.14 -14.45 -19.22
CA MET A 37 5.28 -13.68 -18.30
C MET A 37 5.60 -12.19 -18.43
N GLU A 38 4.57 -11.36 -18.39
CA GLU A 38 4.67 -9.90 -18.24
C GLU A 38 4.19 -9.54 -16.85
N LEU A 39 5.12 -9.10 -16.00
CA LEU A 39 4.86 -8.84 -14.59
C LEU A 39 4.90 -7.35 -14.32
N ILE A 40 3.77 -6.80 -13.92
CA ILE A 40 3.59 -5.39 -13.59
C ILE A 40 3.24 -5.30 -12.10
N ILE A 41 4.05 -4.55 -11.36
CA ILE A 41 3.78 -4.24 -9.96
C ILE A 41 3.27 -2.80 -9.93
N LYS A 42 1.99 -2.63 -9.57
CA LYS A 42 1.38 -1.32 -9.35
C LYS A 42 1.92 -0.74 -8.04
N ASP A 43 2.05 0.58 -7.95
CA ASP A 43 2.44 1.31 -6.73
C ASP A 43 3.83 0.94 -6.16
N SER A 44 4.77 0.53 -7.05
CA SER A 44 6.12 0.15 -6.65
C SER A 44 7.08 1.34 -6.43
N ILE A 45 6.64 2.57 -6.70
CA ILE A 45 7.52 3.74 -6.78
C ILE A 45 8.06 4.13 -5.41
N ASP A 46 7.24 4.03 -4.35
CA ASP A 46 7.63 4.50 -3.02
C ASP A 46 7.98 3.37 -2.03
N HIS A 47 7.44 2.16 -2.22
CA HIS A 47 7.57 1.06 -1.26
C HIS A 47 7.68 -0.29 -1.97
N GLY A 48 8.87 -0.63 -2.44
CA GLY A 48 9.12 -1.92 -3.11
C GLY A 48 9.15 -3.12 -2.14
N PHE A 49 8.03 -3.45 -1.51
CA PHE A 49 7.94 -4.61 -0.60
C PHE A 49 7.99 -5.94 -1.33
N ILE A 50 7.53 -5.95 -2.57
CA ILE A 50 7.53 -7.13 -3.43
C ILE A 50 8.33 -6.81 -4.68
N SER A 51 9.27 -7.67 -5.02
CA SER A 51 10.02 -7.56 -6.26
C SER A 51 9.51 -8.56 -7.29
N GLN A 52 9.71 -8.25 -8.58
CA GLN A 52 9.42 -9.18 -9.67
C GLN A 52 10.12 -10.53 -9.45
N LYS A 53 11.39 -10.51 -8.99
CA LYS A 53 12.14 -11.72 -8.65
C LYS A 53 11.47 -12.51 -7.50
N GLY A 54 10.87 -11.84 -6.54
CA GLY A 54 10.13 -12.47 -5.43
C GLY A 54 8.92 -13.24 -5.94
N ILE A 55 8.11 -12.62 -6.81
CA ILE A 55 6.93 -13.27 -7.42
C ILE A 55 7.33 -14.46 -8.28
N LEU A 56 8.40 -14.32 -9.09
CA LEU A 56 8.90 -15.42 -9.90
C LEU A 56 9.38 -16.62 -9.04
N ARG A 57 10.07 -16.36 -7.93
CA ARG A 57 10.49 -17.42 -6.99
C ARG A 57 9.28 -18.12 -6.37
N LEU A 58 8.25 -17.37 -6.00
CA LEU A 58 7.02 -17.91 -5.42
C LEU A 58 6.30 -18.83 -6.41
N LEU A 59 6.13 -18.39 -7.66
CA LEU A 59 5.51 -19.21 -8.71
C LEU A 59 6.32 -20.45 -9.04
N ASN A 60 7.65 -20.33 -9.13
CA ASN A 60 8.53 -21.46 -9.41
C ASN A 60 8.56 -22.47 -8.23
N GLY A 61 8.60 -21.98 -7.00
CA GLY A 61 8.59 -22.83 -5.80
C GLY A 61 7.30 -23.67 -5.69
N LYS A 62 6.18 -23.12 -6.11
CA LYS A 62 4.89 -23.83 -6.16
C LYS A 62 4.67 -24.62 -7.46
N LYS A 63 5.64 -24.65 -8.37
CA LYS A 63 5.56 -25.28 -9.71
C LYS A 63 4.42 -24.75 -10.58
N LEU A 64 4.03 -23.49 -10.37
CA LEU A 64 2.93 -22.82 -11.05
C LEU A 64 3.38 -21.97 -12.23
N SER A 65 4.67 -21.95 -12.56
CA SER A 65 5.17 -21.21 -13.71
C SER A 65 4.39 -21.58 -14.99
N PRO A 66 3.80 -20.61 -15.69
CA PRO A 66 3.04 -20.86 -16.90
C PRO A 66 3.93 -21.05 -18.14
N VAL A 67 5.19 -20.64 -18.06
CA VAL A 67 6.12 -20.68 -19.20
C VAL A 67 6.34 -22.11 -19.68
N GLY A 68 6.20 -22.34 -20.99
CA GLY A 68 6.33 -23.66 -21.60
C GLY A 68 5.08 -24.54 -21.55
N LYS A 69 4.01 -24.12 -20.90
CA LYS A 69 2.71 -24.83 -20.89
C LYS A 69 1.83 -24.33 -22.04
N LYS A 70 0.88 -25.17 -22.50
CA LYS A 70 -0.13 -24.70 -23.45
C LYS A 70 -1.02 -23.63 -22.83
N MET A 71 -1.34 -22.60 -23.59
CA MET A 71 -2.18 -21.49 -23.10
C MET A 71 -3.55 -21.95 -22.61
N GLY A 72 -4.10 -23.02 -23.22
CA GLY A 72 -5.37 -23.63 -22.79
C GLY A 72 -5.30 -24.29 -21.40
N ASP A 73 -4.16 -24.85 -21.05
CA ASP A 73 -3.95 -25.58 -19.79
C ASP A 73 -3.59 -24.67 -18.61
N ILE A 74 -3.31 -23.38 -18.87
CA ILE A 74 -2.96 -22.44 -17.83
C ILE A 74 -4.24 -21.92 -17.15
N ASN A 75 -4.38 -22.25 -15.88
CA ASN A 75 -5.45 -21.72 -15.03
C ASN A 75 -4.99 -20.39 -14.39
N THR A 76 -5.40 -19.25 -14.98
CA THR A 76 -5.07 -17.92 -14.46
C THR A 76 -5.66 -17.66 -13.10
N ARG A 77 -6.88 -18.17 -12.83
CA ARG A 77 -7.52 -18.05 -11.52
C ARG A 77 -6.72 -18.73 -10.40
N LEU A 78 -6.17 -19.90 -10.67
CA LEU A 78 -5.30 -20.58 -9.71
C LEU A 78 -4.04 -19.76 -9.42
N LEU A 79 -3.47 -19.08 -10.43
CA LEU A 79 -2.33 -18.17 -10.25
C LEU A 79 -2.70 -16.98 -9.35
N GLU A 80 -3.87 -16.39 -9.57
CA GLU A 80 -4.40 -15.29 -8.75
C GLU A 80 -4.62 -15.74 -7.30
N GLU A 81 -5.31 -16.87 -7.10
CA GLU A 81 -5.59 -17.43 -5.77
C GLU A 81 -4.29 -17.70 -4.98
N GLU A 82 -3.29 -18.28 -5.62
CA GLU A 82 -2.02 -18.63 -5.00
C GLU A 82 -1.13 -17.41 -4.69
N LEU A 83 -1.16 -16.40 -5.55
CA LEU A 83 -0.44 -15.15 -5.32
C LEU A 83 -1.14 -14.28 -4.26
N SER A 84 -2.46 -14.28 -4.22
CA SER A 84 -3.26 -13.52 -3.23
C SER A 84 -3.07 -14.01 -1.80
N GLN A 85 -2.56 -15.24 -1.59
CA GLN A 85 -2.19 -15.74 -0.27
C GLN A 85 -0.95 -15.04 0.30
N HIS A 86 -0.19 -14.33 -0.52
CA HIS A 86 1.00 -13.65 -0.05
C HIS A 86 0.63 -12.43 0.82
N PRO A 87 1.15 -12.33 2.07
CA PRO A 87 0.69 -11.34 3.04
C PRO A 87 0.95 -9.88 2.68
N LEU A 88 1.79 -9.61 1.69
CA LEU A 88 2.11 -8.27 1.20
C LEU A 88 1.38 -7.92 -0.11
N ILE A 89 0.56 -8.82 -0.62
CA ILE A 89 -0.24 -8.60 -1.83
C ILE A 89 -1.66 -8.21 -1.44
N GLU A 90 -2.17 -7.15 -2.06
CA GLU A 90 -3.54 -6.70 -1.90
C GLU A 90 -4.46 -7.31 -2.96
N ASN A 91 -4.04 -7.23 -4.22
CA ASN A 91 -4.78 -7.76 -5.36
C ASN A 91 -3.85 -8.29 -6.43
N VAL A 92 -4.32 -9.30 -7.18
CA VAL A 92 -3.63 -9.88 -8.32
C VAL A 92 -4.63 -10.07 -9.46
N GLU A 93 -4.21 -9.71 -10.65
CA GLU A 93 -4.96 -9.94 -11.87
C GLU A 93 -4.07 -10.69 -12.86
N CYS A 94 -4.51 -11.87 -13.30
CA CYS A 94 -3.79 -12.69 -14.28
C CYS A 94 -4.61 -12.82 -15.56
N TYR A 95 -4.03 -12.45 -16.68
CA TYR A 95 -4.71 -12.50 -17.97
C TYR A 95 -3.80 -13.02 -19.08
N ARG A 96 -4.43 -13.48 -20.17
CA ARG A 96 -3.71 -13.93 -21.36
C ARG A 96 -3.52 -12.75 -22.31
N THR A 97 -2.28 -12.55 -22.77
CA THR A 97 -1.97 -11.50 -23.76
C THR A 97 -1.99 -12.05 -25.18
N PRO A 98 -2.23 -11.22 -26.20
CA PRO A 98 -2.21 -11.64 -27.60
C PRO A 98 -0.85 -12.26 -28.05
N GLY A 99 0.25 -11.91 -27.36
CA GLY A 99 1.59 -12.44 -27.64
C GLY A 99 1.89 -13.81 -27.05
N CYS A 100 0.88 -14.59 -26.65
CA CYS A 100 1.03 -15.88 -25.96
C CYS A 100 1.89 -15.81 -24.71
N LYS A 101 1.69 -14.73 -23.92
CA LYS A 101 2.26 -14.56 -22.60
C LYS A 101 1.14 -14.46 -21.55
N ILE A 102 1.49 -14.64 -20.29
CA ILE A 102 0.60 -14.37 -19.17
C ILE A 102 0.98 -13.01 -18.59
N GLY A 103 0.03 -12.07 -18.61
CA GLY A 103 0.11 -10.81 -17.85
C GLY A 103 -0.24 -11.10 -16.39
N ILE A 104 0.57 -10.60 -15.47
CA ILE A 104 0.34 -10.67 -14.02
C ILE A 104 0.50 -9.26 -13.48
N GLU A 105 -0.61 -8.66 -13.04
CA GLU A 105 -0.62 -7.36 -12.41
C GLU A 105 -0.81 -7.55 -10.91
N VAL A 106 0.11 -7.02 -10.13
CA VAL A 106 0.12 -7.15 -8.68
C VAL A 106 0.00 -5.77 -8.05
N THR A 107 -0.99 -5.60 -7.19
CA THR A 107 -1.13 -4.43 -6.30
C THR A 107 -0.60 -4.81 -4.94
N GLN A 108 0.32 -4.02 -4.39
CA GLN A 108 0.91 -4.24 -3.07
C GLN A 108 0.00 -3.66 -1.99
N ARG A 109 0.04 -4.24 -0.78
CA ARG A 109 -0.57 -3.63 0.40
C ARG A 109 0.25 -2.41 0.82
N LEU A 110 -0.44 -1.31 1.11
CA LEU A 110 0.17 -0.04 1.50
C LEU A 110 0.10 0.13 3.02
N PRO A 111 1.22 0.13 3.75
CA PRO A 111 1.23 0.38 5.17
C PRO A 111 0.91 1.85 5.47
N ILE A 112 0.18 2.10 6.54
CA ILE A 112 -0.11 3.45 7.05
C ILE A 112 0.48 3.70 8.43
N LEU A 113 0.71 2.65 9.22
CA LEU A 113 1.33 2.73 10.54
C LEU A 113 2.24 1.53 10.76
N ARG A 114 3.32 1.73 11.52
CA ARG A 114 4.16 0.65 12.04
C ARG A 114 3.96 0.52 13.53
N VAL A 115 3.53 -0.63 14.01
CA VAL A 115 3.34 -0.90 15.43
C VAL A 115 4.55 -1.65 15.99
N MET A 116 5.11 -1.10 17.07
CA MET A 116 6.20 -1.68 17.88
C MET A 116 5.76 -1.62 19.35
N ALA A 117 4.91 -2.56 19.75
CA ALA A 117 4.29 -2.54 21.06
C ALA A 117 5.20 -3.07 22.18
N ASN A 118 4.94 -2.66 23.43
CA ASN A 118 5.71 -3.08 24.61
C ASN A 118 5.62 -4.59 24.90
N ASN A 119 4.58 -5.27 24.38
CA ASN A 119 4.43 -6.73 24.48
C ASN A 119 5.31 -7.51 23.50
N GLY A 120 6.11 -6.82 22.67
CA GLY A 120 6.96 -7.41 21.65
C GLY A 120 6.29 -7.58 20.27
N ASP A 121 5.02 -7.26 20.13
CA ASP A 121 4.35 -7.23 18.82
C ASP A 121 5.01 -6.20 17.89
N ASN A 122 5.33 -6.62 16.68
CA ASN A 122 5.94 -5.76 15.65
C ASN A 122 5.35 -6.10 14.29
N TYR A 123 4.58 -5.16 13.72
CA TYR A 123 3.86 -5.36 12.47
C TYR A 123 3.48 -4.01 11.85
N TYR A 124 2.98 -4.04 10.61
CA TYR A 124 2.35 -2.88 9.99
C TYR A 124 0.82 -3.00 9.98
N ILE A 125 0.15 -1.87 9.92
CA ILE A 125 -1.29 -1.76 9.59
C ILE A 125 -1.37 -1.15 8.21
N ASP A 126 -2.15 -1.79 7.31
CA ASP A 126 -2.36 -1.28 5.97
C ASP A 126 -3.52 -0.28 5.88
N ASN A 127 -3.68 0.32 4.70
CA ASN A 127 -4.75 1.27 4.38
C ASN A 127 -6.17 0.68 4.42
N LYS A 128 -6.31 -0.63 4.66
CA LYS A 128 -7.59 -1.34 4.88
C LYS A 128 -7.79 -1.79 6.33
N GLY A 129 -6.93 -1.34 7.25
CA GLY A 129 -6.98 -1.70 8.65
C GLY A 129 -6.54 -3.13 8.96
N LYS A 130 -5.89 -3.81 8.02
CA LYS A 130 -5.42 -5.19 8.23
C LYS A 130 -3.96 -5.21 8.68
N ILE A 131 -3.66 -6.12 9.61
CA ILE A 131 -2.29 -6.40 10.03
C ILE A 131 -1.51 -7.03 8.88
N MET A 132 -0.30 -6.56 8.64
CA MET A 132 0.64 -7.15 7.69
C MET A 132 2.02 -7.35 8.36
N PRO A 133 2.75 -8.41 7.99
CA PRO A 133 4.07 -8.66 8.54
C PRO A 133 5.07 -7.60 8.06
N ILE A 134 6.20 -7.55 8.75
CA ILE A 134 7.30 -6.65 8.38
C ILE A 134 7.92 -7.15 7.06
N PRO A 135 7.92 -6.33 6.00
CA PRO A 135 8.65 -6.64 4.78
C PRO A 135 10.15 -6.44 4.97
N ASN A 136 10.94 -6.88 3.99
CA ASN A 136 12.40 -6.68 4.00
C ASN A 136 12.84 -5.21 3.82
N SER A 137 11.96 -4.37 3.31
CA SER A 137 12.16 -2.92 3.17
C SER A 137 11.27 -2.16 4.16
N SER A 138 11.74 -1.03 4.67
CA SER A 138 10.97 -0.18 5.58
C SER A 138 10.09 0.81 4.81
N ALA A 139 8.90 1.09 5.36
CA ALA A 139 8.04 2.19 4.91
C ALA A 139 8.28 3.44 5.77
N HIS A 140 8.16 4.60 5.14
CA HIS A 140 8.14 5.88 5.84
C HIS A 140 6.72 6.18 6.33
N VAL A 141 6.39 5.63 7.49
CA VAL A 141 5.09 5.81 8.15
C VAL A 141 5.31 6.07 9.63
N ALA A 142 4.35 6.68 10.30
CA ALA A 142 4.43 6.94 11.74
C ALA A 142 4.58 5.62 12.53
N VAL A 143 5.48 5.64 13.54
CA VAL A 143 5.75 4.48 14.38
C VAL A 143 4.91 4.57 15.64
N VAL A 144 4.12 3.54 15.89
CA VAL A 144 3.31 3.41 17.12
C VAL A 144 4.06 2.58 18.14
N THR A 145 4.18 3.10 19.36
CA THR A 145 4.86 2.46 20.49
C THR A 145 3.95 2.43 21.73
N GLY A 146 4.39 1.75 22.79
CA GLY A 146 3.69 1.75 24.07
C GLY A 146 2.74 0.58 24.27
N TYR A 147 1.65 0.81 24.97
CA TYR A 147 0.69 -0.23 25.37
C TYR A 147 -0.38 -0.48 24.31
N VAL A 148 0.04 -1.13 23.23
CA VAL A 148 -0.82 -1.42 22.07
C VAL A 148 -1.20 -2.89 22.06
N ASP A 149 -2.50 -3.16 22.01
CA ASP A 149 -3.04 -4.47 21.63
C ASP A 149 -3.59 -4.42 20.20
N ARG A 150 -3.77 -5.59 19.58
CA ARG A 150 -4.15 -5.68 18.15
C ARG A 150 -5.52 -5.10 17.86
N ASP A 151 -6.47 -5.28 18.77
CA ASP A 151 -7.82 -4.75 18.60
C ASP A 151 -7.84 -3.22 18.65
N PHE A 152 -7.11 -2.62 19.58
CA PHE A 152 -6.94 -1.18 19.66
C PHE A 152 -6.23 -0.63 18.41
N ALA A 153 -5.24 -1.35 17.93
CA ALA A 153 -4.47 -0.96 16.75
C ALA A 153 -5.35 -0.90 15.49
N VAL A 154 -6.15 -1.93 15.22
CA VAL A 154 -6.97 -1.99 13.99
C VAL A 154 -8.24 -1.15 14.07
N LYS A 155 -8.69 -0.75 15.25
CA LYS A 155 -9.89 0.09 15.43
C LYS A 155 -9.53 1.56 15.59
N GLU A 156 -8.78 1.86 16.64
CA GLU A 156 -8.54 3.26 17.06
C GLU A 156 -7.34 3.87 16.34
N LEU A 157 -6.21 3.17 16.31
CA LEU A 157 -5.01 3.71 15.65
C LEU A 157 -5.14 3.74 14.13
N TYR A 158 -5.86 2.78 13.55
CA TYR A 158 -6.18 2.80 12.12
C TYR A 158 -6.87 4.09 11.70
N THR A 159 -7.86 4.56 12.47
CA THR A 159 -8.57 5.82 12.16
C THR A 159 -7.64 7.02 12.22
N LEU A 160 -6.71 7.06 13.18
CA LEU A 160 -5.68 8.09 13.21
C LEU A 160 -4.72 7.98 12.03
N GLY A 161 -4.29 6.78 11.67
CA GLY A 161 -3.41 6.55 10.52
C GLY A 161 -4.04 7.01 9.20
N VAL A 162 -5.31 6.71 8.98
CA VAL A 162 -6.07 7.19 7.82
C VAL A 162 -6.17 8.72 7.82
N PHE A 163 -6.44 9.31 8.99
CA PHE A 163 -6.47 10.77 9.13
C PHE A 163 -5.13 11.40 8.77
N LEU A 164 -4.02 10.87 9.30
CA LEU A 164 -2.68 11.40 9.00
C LEU A 164 -2.38 11.32 7.50
N GLN A 165 -2.63 10.18 6.87
CA GLN A 165 -2.41 9.99 5.42
C GLN A 165 -3.24 10.95 4.56
N ALA A 166 -4.47 11.27 4.99
CA ALA A 166 -5.33 12.22 4.29
C ALA A 166 -4.84 13.68 4.40
N HIS A 167 -3.93 13.96 5.34
CA HIS A 167 -3.43 15.31 5.62
C HIS A 167 -1.90 15.38 5.49
N PRO A 168 -1.35 15.74 4.31
CA PRO A 168 0.09 15.70 4.03
C PRO A 168 0.96 16.45 5.05
N LEU A 169 0.45 17.55 5.62
CA LEU A 169 1.15 18.29 6.68
C LEU A 169 1.41 17.39 7.90
N TRP A 170 0.39 16.69 8.35
CA TRP A 170 0.46 15.87 9.55
C TRP A 170 1.15 14.54 9.32
N ASP A 171 0.99 13.97 8.13
CA ASP A 171 1.74 12.78 7.71
C ASP A 171 3.25 13.04 7.70
N ALA A 172 3.67 14.21 7.21
CA ALA A 172 5.06 14.63 7.24
C ALA A 172 5.56 15.03 8.65
N GLN A 173 4.66 15.54 9.51
CA GLN A 173 5.04 16.11 10.82
C GLN A 173 5.05 15.09 11.95
N ILE A 174 4.18 14.07 11.94
CA ILE A 174 4.09 13.10 13.03
C ILE A 174 5.01 11.92 12.74
N GLU A 175 6.02 11.74 13.58
CA GLU A 175 7.00 10.67 13.43
C GLU A 175 6.64 9.45 14.30
N GLN A 176 6.17 9.71 15.54
CA GLN A 176 5.84 8.63 16.47
C GLN A 176 4.53 8.92 17.20
N ILE A 177 3.82 7.85 17.51
CA ILE A 177 2.60 7.81 18.31
C ILE A 177 2.86 6.91 19.50
N ASN A 178 2.90 7.44 20.70
CA ASN A 178 3.02 6.65 21.92
C ASN A 178 1.63 6.43 22.53
N VAL A 179 1.32 5.18 22.84
CA VAL A 179 0.07 4.80 23.52
C VAL A 179 0.37 4.57 24.99
N THR A 180 -0.25 5.37 25.86
CA THR A 180 -0.10 5.24 27.31
C THR A 180 -0.83 4.00 27.84
N GLN A 181 -0.59 3.65 29.11
CA GLN A 181 -1.31 2.56 29.77
C GLN A 181 -2.83 2.81 29.86
N ALA A 182 -3.23 4.09 29.94
CA ALA A 182 -4.64 4.51 29.91
C ALA A 182 -5.26 4.54 28.50
N LYS A 183 -4.51 4.07 27.48
CA LYS A 183 -4.93 4.12 26.05
C LYS A 183 -5.11 5.53 25.52
N GLU A 184 -4.36 6.47 26.05
CA GLU A 184 -4.26 7.84 25.55
C GLU A 184 -3.12 7.95 24.54
N LEU A 185 -3.23 8.90 23.62
CA LEU A 185 -2.29 9.10 22.54
C LEU A 185 -1.40 10.30 22.77
N GLU A 186 -0.11 10.09 22.67
CA GLU A 186 0.92 11.11 22.65
C GLU A 186 1.64 11.07 21.31
N LEU A 187 1.74 12.22 20.65
CA LEU A 187 2.41 12.31 19.35
C LEU A 187 3.76 12.98 19.53
N VAL A 188 4.77 12.45 18.86
CA VAL A 188 6.09 13.06 18.75
C VAL A 188 6.21 13.65 17.35
N PRO A 189 6.29 14.99 17.23
CA PRO A 189 6.47 15.63 15.96
C PRO A 189 7.93 15.54 15.48
N ARG A 190 8.14 15.63 14.18
CA ARG A 190 9.47 15.68 13.57
C ARG A 190 10.17 17.00 13.81
N VAL A 191 9.40 18.08 13.90
CA VAL A 191 9.91 19.43 14.17
C VAL A 191 9.41 19.93 15.51
N GLY A 192 10.34 20.38 16.36
CA GLY A 192 10.08 20.80 17.74
C GLY A 192 10.35 19.68 18.76
N GLU A 193 10.68 20.07 19.98
CA GLU A 193 11.02 19.13 21.07
C GLU A 193 9.82 18.81 21.99
N HIS A 194 8.63 19.27 21.61
CA HIS A 194 7.43 19.11 22.43
C HIS A 194 6.68 17.81 22.11
N ILE A 195 6.00 17.29 23.11
CA ILE A 195 5.04 16.19 22.95
C ILE A 195 3.65 16.77 22.76
N ILE A 196 2.90 16.25 21.78
CA ILE A 196 1.49 16.59 21.57
C ILE A 196 0.65 15.53 22.26
N PHE A 197 -0.04 15.92 23.34
CA PHE A 197 -0.95 15.03 24.04
C PHE A 197 -2.36 15.15 23.44
N LEU A 198 -2.75 14.12 22.69
CA LEU A 198 -4.09 14.03 22.10
C LEU A 198 -5.17 13.59 23.09
N GLY A 199 -4.76 12.88 24.16
CA GLY A 199 -5.70 12.20 25.06
C GLY A 199 -6.34 10.98 24.40
N LYS A 200 -7.61 10.73 24.67
CA LYS A 200 -8.34 9.60 24.09
C LYS A 200 -8.48 9.74 22.56
N PRO A 201 -8.49 8.60 21.82
CA PRO A 201 -8.74 8.59 20.37
C PRO A 201 -10.05 9.29 20.01
N GLY A 202 -10.07 9.91 18.81
CA GLY A 202 -11.25 10.58 18.25
C GLY A 202 -11.12 12.09 18.13
N ASN A 203 -12.08 12.70 17.43
CA ASN A 203 -12.17 14.14 17.15
C ASN A 203 -10.89 14.72 16.52
N TYR A 204 -10.24 13.95 15.64
CA TYR A 204 -8.95 14.33 15.06
C TYR A 204 -9.00 15.64 14.28
N GLU A 205 -10.03 15.85 13.46
CA GLU A 205 -10.21 17.07 12.68
C GLU A 205 -10.13 18.32 13.56
N GLU A 206 -10.94 18.38 14.61
CA GLU A 206 -11.00 19.52 15.52
C GLU A 206 -9.68 19.71 16.27
N LYS A 207 -9.09 18.61 16.78
CA LYS A 207 -7.84 18.66 17.54
C LYS A 207 -6.67 19.16 16.68
N PHE A 208 -6.55 18.67 15.46
CA PHE A 208 -5.45 19.05 14.59
C PHE A 208 -5.63 20.44 13.96
N GLU A 209 -6.86 20.91 13.73
CA GLU A 209 -7.11 22.29 13.33
C GLU A 209 -6.72 23.29 14.45
N LYS A 210 -7.02 22.96 15.70
CA LYS A 210 -6.54 23.75 16.85
C LYS A 210 -5.01 23.75 16.92
N LEU A 211 -4.39 22.59 16.76
CA LEU A 211 -2.94 22.46 16.79
C LEU A 211 -2.27 23.30 15.67
N LYS A 212 -2.84 23.25 14.46
CA LYS A 212 -2.38 24.04 13.33
C LYS A 212 -2.44 25.54 13.64
N THR A 213 -3.57 26.00 14.14
CA THR A 213 -3.74 27.39 14.55
C THR A 213 -2.72 27.80 15.63
N PHE A 214 -2.45 26.90 16.58
CA PHE A 214 -1.46 27.15 17.64
C PHE A 214 -0.03 27.18 17.07
N TYR A 215 0.30 26.33 16.11
CA TYR A 215 1.58 26.35 15.44
C TYR A 215 1.79 27.66 14.66
N GLU A 216 0.80 28.07 13.87
CA GLU A 216 0.87 29.28 13.04
C GLU A 216 0.91 30.56 13.86
N LYS A 217 0.04 30.69 14.88
CA LYS A 217 -0.13 31.93 15.63
C LYS A 217 0.63 31.96 16.97
N GLY A 218 0.94 30.82 17.54
CA GLY A 218 1.62 30.70 18.83
C GLY A 218 3.10 30.41 18.67
N LEU A 219 3.46 29.20 18.22
CA LEU A 219 4.88 28.76 18.19
C LEU A 219 5.76 29.61 17.28
N ASN A 220 5.24 30.07 16.18
CA ASN A 220 6.00 30.95 15.26
C ASN A 220 6.38 32.29 15.91
N GLN A 221 5.64 32.73 16.94
CA GLN A 221 5.95 33.98 17.65
C GLN A 221 6.85 33.77 18.86
N VAL A 222 6.68 32.66 19.60
CA VAL A 222 7.37 32.44 20.87
C VAL A 222 8.52 31.46 20.81
N GLY A 223 8.67 30.75 19.66
CA GLY A 223 9.69 29.71 19.44
C GLY A 223 9.16 28.30 19.68
N TRP A 224 9.64 27.36 18.87
CA TRP A 224 9.19 25.97 18.83
C TRP A 224 9.61 25.14 20.05
N ASN A 225 10.67 25.56 20.75
CA ASN A 225 11.23 24.83 21.91
C ASN A 225 10.80 25.42 23.25
N LYS A 226 9.83 26.35 23.26
CA LYS A 226 9.37 26.99 24.49
C LYS A 226 8.54 26.06 25.36
N TYR A 227 7.83 25.12 24.75
CA TYR A 227 6.93 24.20 25.44
C TYR A 227 7.45 22.76 25.33
N SER A 228 7.37 22.02 26.42
CA SER A 228 7.69 20.58 26.46
C SER A 228 6.48 19.70 26.15
N ARG A 229 5.25 20.21 26.38
CA ARG A 229 4.01 19.49 26.13
C ARG A 229 2.92 20.45 25.67
N ILE A 230 2.16 20.02 24.67
CA ILE A 230 0.97 20.70 24.15
C ILE A 230 -0.18 19.71 24.25
N SER A 231 -1.20 20.02 25.08
CA SER A 231 -2.36 19.14 25.27
C SER A 231 -3.56 19.63 24.50
N LEU A 232 -4.15 18.71 23.74
CA LEU A 232 -5.37 18.87 22.94
C LEU A 232 -6.56 18.11 23.53
N GLU A 233 -6.44 17.68 24.79
CA GLU A 233 -7.45 16.86 25.47
C GLU A 233 -8.80 17.59 25.57
N PHE A 234 -8.78 18.90 25.85
CA PHE A 234 -9.97 19.68 26.05
C PHE A 234 -10.48 20.33 24.75
N ASN A 235 -11.80 20.29 24.54
CA ASN A 235 -12.39 20.75 23.28
C ASN A 235 -12.18 22.25 22.99
N ASN A 236 -12.17 23.09 24.01
CA ASN A 236 -12.19 24.55 23.82
C ASN A 236 -10.87 25.25 24.17
N GLN A 237 -9.82 24.52 24.55
CA GLN A 237 -8.55 25.11 24.96
C GLN A 237 -7.37 24.22 24.64
N ILE A 238 -6.23 24.83 24.43
CA ILE A 238 -4.92 24.17 24.41
C ILE A 238 -4.23 24.49 25.72
N THR A 239 -3.75 23.47 26.42
CA THR A 239 -2.91 23.64 27.61
C THR A 239 -1.47 23.29 27.27
N VAL A 240 -0.52 24.03 27.85
CA VAL A 240 0.89 23.85 27.57
C VAL A 240 1.68 23.70 28.86
N SER A 241 2.75 22.90 28.81
CA SER A 241 3.80 22.88 29.84
C SER A 241 5.06 23.50 29.29
N TYR A 242 5.74 24.30 30.10
CA TYR A 242 6.97 24.96 29.71
C TYR A 242 8.17 24.01 29.88
N THR A 243 9.17 24.12 29.01
CA THR A 243 10.49 23.56 29.26
C THR A 243 11.10 24.28 30.48
N HIS A 244 11.44 23.53 31.53
CA HIS A 244 12.18 24.08 32.66
C HIS A 244 13.61 24.41 32.19
N LEU A 245 13.86 25.70 31.97
CA LEU A 245 15.22 26.20 31.93
C LEU A 245 15.75 26.09 33.38
N THR A 246 16.62 25.13 33.64
CA THR A 246 17.46 25.15 34.85
C THR A 246 18.30 26.42 34.77
N LEU A 247 18.01 27.39 35.64
CA LEU A 247 18.90 28.52 35.81
C LEU A 247 20.28 27.98 36.20
N PRO A 248 21.36 28.43 35.55
CA PRO A 248 22.69 28.06 35.98
C PRO A 248 22.80 28.51 37.43
N THR A 249 22.99 27.56 38.36
CA THR A 249 23.43 27.83 39.71
C THR A 249 24.82 28.44 39.58
N THR A 250 24.91 29.75 39.70
CA THR A 250 26.18 30.42 39.90
C THR A 250 26.80 29.94 41.20
N PRO A 251 28.08 29.53 41.22
CA PRO A 251 28.78 29.12 42.39
C PRO A 251 28.95 30.24 43.42
#